data_2b93241a1fe6b7eeee810e00c6966f74
#
_entry.id   2b93241a1fe6b7eeee810e00c6966f74
#
_cell.length_a   1.000
_cell.length_b   1.000
_cell.length_c   1.000
_cell.angle_alpha   90.00
_cell.angle_beta   90.00
_cell.angle_gamma   90.00
#
_symmetry.space_group_name_H-M   'P 1'
#
loop_
_entity.id
_entity.type
_entity.pdbx_description
1 polymer ?
#
loop_
_entity_poly.entity_id
_entity_poly.type
_entity_poly.pdbx_seq_one_letter_code
_entity_poly.pdbx_strand_id
1 'polypeptide(L)'
;MTIAVGDGFGAPRAVSAELSAAAARAGNVRLILGWLPRADPGLDFAAFADVRTAMPGWGLRAGVAAGTVRFPPVRLSAVPALLHGPWRPDLLVASVVPDGDGFAFGSEVSWQRAAIAAGATVAGVVSPGAPRADAGPRLSRDQVVVVGASADPPLTLPESVPREEQLAIAQALVALIPEGATVQVGPGPVAAAMLGELKVPVRIDTGMLPGPVVDLAERGLLIGDPVCTYLAGGPRLYEWADGRPLLHPIEFTHDLGRLSAEPFFAVNTAVEIDFDGQVNVEGTARTVLGGIGGHADYAAAATRSVGGLSVVATATAHNGLSTLVPALSRPVSTPGHDVDVVVTETGTADLRGLSRPERRDALRELWERNPELSFDEGDEYA
;
A
#
# COMPACT_ATOMS: atom_id res chain seq x y z
N MET A 1 -12.09 -16.08 -20.81
CA MET A 1 -12.35 -16.10 -19.36
C MET A 1 -11.33 -15.23 -18.64
N THR A 2 -11.76 -14.45 -17.66
CA THR A 2 -10.91 -13.61 -16.83
C THR A 2 -10.90 -14.16 -15.40
N ILE A 3 -9.74 -14.46 -14.86
CA ILE A 3 -9.56 -14.92 -13.49
C ILE A 3 -8.84 -13.82 -12.70
N ALA A 4 -9.40 -13.45 -11.57
CA ALA A 4 -8.73 -12.62 -10.57
C ALA A 4 -8.21 -13.51 -9.44
N VAL A 5 -7.02 -13.25 -8.95
CA VAL A 5 -6.42 -13.99 -7.82
C VAL A 5 -6.21 -13.02 -6.67
N GLY A 6 -6.72 -13.37 -5.50
CA GLY A 6 -6.53 -12.62 -4.26
C GLY A 6 -5.05 -12.32 -4.00
N ASP A 7 -4.77 -11.13 -3.53
CA ASP A 7 -3.44 -10.58 -3.36
C ASP A 7 -3.00 -10.56 -1.88
N GLY A 8 -1.88 -9.94 -1.59
CA GLY A 8 -1.40 -9.74 -0.22
C GLY A 8 -0.59 -10.91 0.35
N PHE A 9 -0.48 -10.92 1.67
CA PHE A 9 0.32 -11.89 2.41
C PHE A 9 -0.34 -13.27 2.46
N GLY A 10 -1.67 -13.32 2.43
CA GLY A 10 -2.48 -14.54 2.40
C GLY A 10 -2.94 -14.96 1.00
N ALA A 11 -2.33 -14.46 -0.06
CA ALA A 11 -2.65 -14.86 -1.43
C ALA A 11 -2.74 -16.40 -1.57
N PRO A 12 -3.70 -16.95 -2.37
CA PRO A 12 -4.04 -18.38 -2.41
C PRO A 12 -3.01 -19.24 -3.15
N ARG A 13 -1.75 -19.24 -2.71
CA ARG A 13 -0.60 -19.89 -3.38
C ARG A 13 -0.72 -21.40 -3.49
N ALA A 14 -1.47 -22.04 -2.60
CA ALA A 14 -1.62 -23.49 -2.56
C ALA A 14 -2.22 -24.10 -3.83
N VAL A 15 -2.88 -23.28 -4.67
CA VAL A 15 -3.52 -23.74 -5.92
C VAL A 15 -2.93 -23.10 -7.18
N SER A 16 -1.83 -22.36 -7.06
CA SER A 16 -1.26 -21.58 -8.17
C SER A 16 -0.76 -22.46 -9.32
N ALA A 17 -0.16 -23.61 -9.03
CA ALA A 17 0.33 -24.53 -10.04
C ALA A 17 -0.83 -25.19 -10.80
N GLU A 18 -1.86 -25.62 -10.09
CA GLU A 18 -3.07 -26.20 -10.67
C GLU A 18 -3.83 -25.17 -11.51
N LEU A 19 -3.89 -23.91 -11.04
CA LEU A 19 -4.49 -22.80 -11.77
C LEU A 19 -3.75 -22.55 -13.08
N SER A 20 -2.41 -22.48 -13.05
CA SER A 20 -1.58 -22.33 -14.24
C SER A 20 -1.78 -23.49 -15.23
N ALA A 21 -1.77 -24.73 -14.74
CA ALA A 21 -2.02 -25.92 -15.56
C ALA A 21 -3.44 -25.92 -16.16
N ALA A 22 -4.44 -25.47 -15.43
CA ALA A 22 -5.82 -25.36 -15.92
C ALA A 22 -5.93 -24.25 -16.98
N ALA A 23 -5.30 -23.10 -16.78
CA ALA A 23 -5.27 -22.00 -17.74
C ALA A 23 -4.59 -22.42 -19.06
N ALA A 24 -3.48 -23.13 -18.99
CA ALA A 24 -2.78 -23.66 -20.17
C ALA A 24 -3.68 -24.62 -20.99
N ARG A 25 -4.45 -25.48 -20.30
CA ARG A 25 -5.39 -26.40 -20.98
C ARG A 25 -6.60 -25.68 -21.59
N ALA A 26 -7.13 -24.67 -20.89
CA ALA A 26 -8.29 -23.91 -21.35
C ALA A 26 -7.97 -22.99 -22.53
N GLY A 27 -6.75 -22.49 -22.60
CA GLY A 27 -6.33 -21.44 -23.53
C GLY A 27 -7.10 -20.13 -23.32
N ASN A 28 -6.59 -19.04 -23.84
CA ASN A 28 -7.23 -17.72 -23.85
C ASN A 28 -7.80 -17.27 -22.47
N VAL A 29 -7.04 -17.52 -21.41
CA VAL A 29 -7.36 -17.08 -20.05
C VAL A 29 -6.58 -15.80 -19.74
N ARG A 30 -7.27 -14.76 -19.27
CA ARG A 30 -6.67 -13.55 -18.70
C ARG A 30 -6.52 -13.71 -17.21
N LEU A 31 -5.39 -13.29 -16.67
CA LEU A 31 -5.09 -13.26 -15.23
C LEU A 31 -5.02 -11.82 -14.73
N ILE A 32 -5.75 -11.52 -13.66
CA ILE A 32 -5.69 -10.26 -12.91
C ILE A 32 -5.06 -10.53 -11.55
N LEU A 33 -4.00 -9.80 -11.23
CA LEU A 33 -3.28 -9.88 -9.97
C LEU A 33 -3.33 -8.53 -9.24
N GLY A 34 -3.31 -8.57 -7.93
CA GLY A 34 -3.00 -7.43 -7.08
C GLY A 34 -1.52 -7.45 -6.64
N TRP A 35 -1.26 -6.95 -5.44
CA TRP A 35 0.06 -6.89 -4.85
C TRP A 35 0.50 -8.26 -4.31
N LEU A 36 1.67 -8.71 -4.70
CA LEU A 36 2.29 -9.92 -4.15
C LEU A 36 3.60 -9.59 -3.43
N PRO A 37 3.74 -9.94 -2.14
CA PRO A 37 4.94 -9.64 -1.35
C PRO A 37 6.19 -10.39 -1.80
N ARG A 38 6.03 -11.53 -2.46
CA ARG A 38 7.12 -12.31 -3.08
C ARG A 38 6.61 -13.05 -4.31
N ALA A 39 7.54 -13.49 -5.17
CA ALA A 39 7.22 -14.31 -6.32
C ALA A 39 6.50 -15.61 -5.89
N ASP A 40 5.53 -16.00 -6.68
CA ASP A 40 4.83 -17.28 -6.54
C ASP A 40 5.32 -18.23 -7.65
N PRO A 41 6.13 -19.23 -7.32
CA PRO A 41 6.69 -20.15 -8.33
C PRO A 41 5.63 -21.05 -8.97
N GLY A 42 4.44 -21.15 -8.38
CA GLY A 42 3.30 -21.86 -8.97
C GLY A 42 2.60 -21.09 -10.07
N LEU A 43 2.75 -19.75 -10.13
CA LEU A 43 2.17 -18.93 -11.18
C LEU A 43 3.08 -18.89 -12.43
N ASP A 44 2.78 -19.73 -13.40
CA ASP A 44 3.41 -19.68 -14.73
C ASP A 44 2.66 -18.66 -15.60
N PHE A 45 3.22 -17.45 -15.77
CA PHE A 45 2.59 -16.39 -16.57
C PHE A 45 2.45 -16.76 -18.05
N ALA A 46 3.27 -17.67 -18.58
CA ALA A 46 3.17 -18.15 -19.96
C ALA A 46 1.90 -19.01 -20.21
N ALA A 47 1.29 -19.54 -19.15
CA ALA A 47 0.03 -20.27 -19.23
C ALA A 47 -1.19 -19.38 -19.53
N PHE A 48 -1.03 -18.05 -19.43
CA PHE A 48 -2.11 -17.08 -19.60
C PHE A 48 -1.93 -16.23 -20.86
N ALA A 49 -3.03 -15.94 -21.53
CA ALA A 49 -3.03 -15.11 -22.73
C ALA A 49 -2.74 -13.63 -22.45
N ASP A 50 -3.08 -13.14 -21.25
CA ASP A 50 -2.83 -11.77 -20.79
C ASP A 50 -2.71 -11.78 -19.27
N VAL A 51 -1.67 -11.18 -18.72
CA VAL A 51 -1.46 -11.04 -17.28
C VAL A 51 -1.37 -9.57 -16.93
N ARG A 52 -2.22 -9.12 -16.01
CA ARG A 52 -2.26 -7.72 -15.55
C ARG A 52 -2.18 -7.64 -14.05
N THR A 53 -1.58 -6.55 -13.56
CA THR A 53 -1.56 -6.25 -12.13
C THR A 53 -1.98 -4.81 -11.88
N ALA A 54 -2.77 -4.61 -10.83
CA ALA A 54 -3.08 -3.26 -10.33
C ALA A 54 -1.92 -2.67 -9.53
N MET A 55 -1.01 -3.52 -9.01
CA MET A 55 0.11 -3.10 -8.18
C MET A 55 1.28 -4.08 -8.32
N PRO A 56 2.38 -3.68 -8.97
CA PRO A 56 3.51 -4.53 -9.21
C PRO A 56 4.36 -4.68 -7.95
N GLY A 57 3.87 -5.46 -6.98
CA GLY A 57 4.58 -5.77 -5.76
C GLY A 57 5.92 -6.46 -6.01
N TRP A 58 6.68 -6.69 -4.97
CA TRP A 58 8.02 -7.30 -5.07
C TRP A 58 8.02 -8.64 -5.81
N GLY A 59 6.94 -9.40 -5.67
CA GLY A 59 6.76 -10.69 -6.37
C GLY A 59 6.53 -10.59 -7.88
N LEU A 60 6.17 -9.43 -8.41
CA LEU A 60 5.83 -9.24 -9.82
C LEU A 60 6.87 -8.40 -10.60
N ARG A 61 7.87 -7.83 -9.94
CA ARG A 61 8.88 -6.93 -10.55
C ARG A 61 9.56 -7.55 -11.78
N ALA A 62 9.97 -8.81 -11.68
CA ALA A 62 10.63 -9.51 -12.78
C ALA A 62 9.69 -9.66 -13.98
N GLY A 63 8.43 -10.01 -13.76
CA GLY A 63 7.41 -10.14 -14.79
C GLY A 63 7.08 -8.80 -15.46
N VAL A 64 7.01 -7.72 -14.69
CA VAL A 64 6.80 -6.36 -15.23
C VAL A 64 8.01 -5.92 -16.05
N ALA A 65 9.22 -6.11 -15.54
CA ALA A 65 10.45 -5.77 -16.26
C ALA A 65 10.62 -6.55 -17.56
N ALA A 66 10.19 -7.81 -17.59
CA ALA A 66 10.20 -8.67 -18.78
C ALA A 66 9.01 -8.40 -19.74
N GLY A 67 8.04 -7.56 -19.36
CA GLY A 67 6.82 -7.30 -20.14
C GLY A 67 5.81 -8.46 -20.16
N THR A 68 6.03 -9.52 -19.38
CA THR A 68 5.11 -10.67 -19.24
C THR A 68 3.93 -10.35 -18.32
N VAL A 69 4.10 -9.40 -17.41
CA VAL A 69 3.04 -8.83 -16.57
C VAL A 69 2.82 -7.37 -16.94
N ARG A 70 1.62 -7.02 -17.36
CA ARG A 70 1.27 -5.65 -17.75
C ARG A 70 0.79 -4.88 -16.52
N PHE A 71 1.42 -3.73 -16.30
CA PHE A 71 1.06 -2.81 -15.22
C PHE A 71 0.56 -1.49 -15.79
N PRO A 72 -0.75 -1.21 -15.81
CA PRO A 72 -1.26 0.12 -16.11
C PRO A 72 -1.14 1.02 -14.88
N PRO A 73 -0.87 2.33 -15.04
CA PRO A 73 -0.86 3.28 -13.94
C PRO A 73 -2.29 3.44 -13.40
N VAL A 74 -2.53 3.00 -12.16
CA VAL A 74 -3.84 3.06 -11.54
C VAL A 74 -3.71 3.31 -10.04
N ARG A 75 -4.56 4.19 -9.51
CA ARG A 75 -4.75 4.35 -8.05
C ARG A 75 -5.50 3.14 -7.52
N LEU A 76 -5.23 2.77 -6.27
CA LEU A 76 -5.91 1.63 -5.67
C LEU A 76 -7.42 1.83 -5.58
N SER A 77 -7.88 3.05 -5.29
CA SER A 77 -9.30 3.42 -5.29
C SER A 77 -10.02 3.25 -6.64
N ALA A 78 -9.29 3.22 -7.76
CA ALA A 78 -9.87 3.04 -9.09
C ALA A 78 -9.99 1.57 -9.52
N VAL A 79 -9.39 0.64 -8.78
CA VAL A 79 -9.44 -0.80 -9.11
C VAL A 79 -10.87 -1.35 -9.16
N PRO A 80 -11.80 -1.01 -8.25
CA PRO A 80 -13.19 -1.45 -8.34
C PRO A 80 -13.86 -1.09 -9.68
N ALA A 81 -13.64 0.13 -10.18
CA ALA A 81 -14.19 0.55 -11.47
C ALA A 81 -13.63 -0.29 -12.64
N LEU A 82 -12.35 -0.68 -12.59
CA LEU A 82 -11.77 -1.58 -13.58
C LEU A 82 -12.37 -2.98 -13.51
N LEU A 83 -12.65 -3.49 -12.30
CA LEU A 83 -13.29 -4.79 -12.09
C LEU A 83 -14.76 -4.81 -12.54
N HIS A 84 -15.47 -3.69 -12.47
CA HIS A 84 -16.81 -3.55 -13.06
C HIS A 84 -16.79 -3.26 -14.57
N GLY A 85 -15.61 -3.03 -15.14
CA GLY A 85 -15.40 -2.65 -16.54
C GLY A 85 -14.45 -3.60 -17.29
N PRO A 86 -13.31 -3.09 -17.80
CA PRO A 86 -12.42 -3.83 -18.70
C PRO A 86 -11.70 -5.02 -18.06
N TRP A 87 -11.67 -5.11 -16.72
CA TRP A 87 -11.06 -6.19 -15.95
C TRP A 87 -12.08 -7.11 -15.29
N ARG A 88 -13.34 -7.01 -15.66
CA ARG A 88 -14.39 -7.80 -15.03
C ARG A 88 -14.01 -9.29 -14.98
N PRO A 89 -13.89 -9.87 -13.78
CA PRO A 89 -13.52 -11.26 -13.62
C PRO A 89 -14.76 -12.16 -13.70
N ASP A 90 -14.59 -13.34 -14.29
CA ASP A 90 -15.55 -14.43 -14.22
C ASP A 90 -15.37 -15.25 -12.94
N LEU A 91 -14.10 -15.33 -12.46
CA LEU A 91 -13.70 -16.12 -11.30
C LEU A 91 -12.77 -15.30 -10.40
N LEU A 92 -13.01 -15.34 -9.10
CA LEU A 92 -12.09 -14.87 -8.04
C LEU A 92 -11.55 -16.09 -7.30
N VAL A 93 -10.24 -16.35 -7.41
CA VAL A 93 -9.54 -17.31 -6.55
C VAL A 93 -9.05 -16.59 -5.31
N ALA A 94 -9.53 -16.93 -4.13
CA ALA A 94 -9.24 -16.21 -2.89
C ALA A 94 -8.97 -17.15 -1.72
N SER A 95 -8.07 -16.74 -0.82
CA SER A 95 -7.96 -17.37 0.50
C SER A 95 -9.14 -16.95 1.36
N VAL A 96 -9.75 -17.92 2.04
CA VAL A 96 -10.88 -17.71 2.94
C VAL A 96 -10.65 -18.45 4.24
N VAL A 97 -11.14 -17.90 5.35
CA VAL A 97 -11.12 -18.53 6.66
C VAL A 97 -12.52 -18.98 7.04
N PRO A 98 -12.70 -20.14 7.71
CA PRO A 98 -13.99 -20.53 8.24
C PRO A 98 -14.48 -19.51 9.28
N ASP A 99 -15.73 -19.06 9.14
CA ASP A 99 -16.37 -18.15 10.08
C ASP A 99 -17.84 -18.53 10.28
N GLY A 100 -18.14 -19.14 11.42
CA GLY A 100 -19.46 -19.69 11.71
C GLY A 100 -19.90 -20.73 10.68
N ASP A 101 -21.03 -20.49 10.04
CA ASP A 101 -21.60 -21.32 8.98
C ASP A 101 -21.15 -20.94 7.56
N GLY A 102 -20.22 -19.97 7.44
CA GLY A 102 -19.71 -19.46 6.17
C GLY A 102 -18.19 -19.28 6.18
N PHE A 103 -17.77 -18.24 5.46
CA PHE A 103 -16.38 -17.86 5.31
C PHE A 103 -16.21 -16.35 5.45
N ALA A 104 -14.99 -15.92 5.81
CA ALA A 104 -14.54 -14.54 5.76
C ALA A 104 -13.22 -14.45 4.98
N PHE A 105 -12.80 -13.26 4.58
CA PHE A 105 -11.43 -13.04 4.14
C PHE A 105 -10.48 -13.06 5.35
N GLY A 106 -9.22 -13.41 5.11
CA GLY A 106 -8.23 -13.61 6.17
C GLY A 106 -7.40 -12.38 6.47
N SER A 107 -6.18 -12.32 5.95
CA SER A 107 -5.22 -11.23 6.20
C SER A 107 -5.41 -10.00 5.31
N GLU A 108 -6.29 -10.07 4.33
CA GLU A 108 -6.62 -8.96 3.42
C GLU A 108 -8.04 -9.08 2.85
N VAL A 109 -8.68 -7.93 2.64
CA VAL A 109 -9.93 -7.79 1.88
C VAL A 109 -9.68 -7.13 0.53
N SER A 110 -8.86 -6.08 0.50
CA SER A 110 -8.42 -5.42 -0.71
C SER A 110 -9.59 -5.09 -1.67
N TRP A 111 -9.45 -5.42 -2.93
CA TRP A 111 -10.45 -5.28 -4.00
C TRP A 111 -11.34 -6.53 -4.19
N GLN A 112 -11.19 -7.55 -3.36
CA GLN A 112 -11.83 -8.84 -3.56
C GLN A 112 -13.36 -8.75 -3.49
N ARG A 113 -13.91 -7.88 -2.61
CA ARG A 113 -15.36 -7.65 -2.54
C ARG A 113 -15.89 -6.96 -3.79
N ALA A 114 -15.12 -6.07 -4.42
CA ALA A 114 -15.48 -5.46 -5.70
C ALA A 114 -15.55 -6.51 -6.82
N ALA A 115 -14.65 -7.48 -6.84
CA ALA A 115 -14.70 -8.59 -7.80
C ALA A 115 -15.97 -9.43 -7.65
N ILE A 116 -16.38 -9.72 -6.41
CA ILE A 116 -17.65 -10.41 -6.12
C ILE A 116 -18.85 -9.56 -6.59
N ALA A 117 -18.85 -8.28 -6.25
CA ALA A 117 -19.91 -7.36 -6.67
C ALA A 117 -19.99 -7.20 -8.19
N ALA A 118 -18.88 -7.34 -8.91
CA ALA A 118 -18.81 -7.39 -10.37
C ALA A 118 -19.35 -8.71 -10.98
N GLY A 119 -19.69 -9.70 -10.13
CA GLY A 119 -20.30 -10.96 -10.52
C GLY A 119 -19.34 -12.15 -10.63
N ALA A 120 -18.12 -12.05 -10.08
CA ALA A 120 -17.20 -13.17 -10.04
C ALA A 120 -17.70 -14.30 -9.13
N THR A 121 -17.59 -15.54 -9.61
CA THR A 121 -17.74 -16.72 -8.75
C THR A 121 -16.51 -16.85 -7.85
N VAL A 122 -16.68 -17.17 -6.56
CA VAL A 122 -15.57 -17.32 -5.63
C VAL A 122 -15.09 -18.77 -5.59
N ALA A 123 -13.84 -18.99 -5.98
CA ALA A 123 -13.11 -20.23 -5.77
C ALA A 123 -12.24 -20.08 -4.50
N GLY A 124 -12.72 -20.62 -3.40
CA GLY A 124 -12.12 -20.45 -2.08
C GLY A 124 -11.02 -21.47 -1.79
N VAL A 125 -9.87 -20.98 -1.34
CA VAL A 125 -8.81 -21.80 -0.72
C VAL A 125 -8.93 -21.61 0.80
N VAL A 126 -9.32 -22.65 1.51
CA VAL A 126 -9.54 -22.59 2.96
C VAL A 126 -8.20 -22.50 3.68
N SER A 127 -7.98 -21.43 4.42
CA SER A 127 -6.72 -21.09 5.10
C SER A 127 -6.96 -20.84 6.59
N PRO A 128 -7.13 -21.89 7.41
CA PRO A 128 -7.49 -21.73 8.82
C PRO A 128 -6.38 -21.11 9.69
N GLY A 129 -5.15 -21.02 9.18
CA GLY A 129 -4.03 -20.32 9.82
C GLY A 129 -4.01 -18.79 9.62
N ALA A 130 -4.95 -18.25 8.83
CA ALA A 130 -5.09 -16.80 8.67
C ALA A 130 -6.05 -16.23 9.76
N PRO A 131 -5.86 -14.96 10.17
CA PRO A 131 -6.71 -14.32 11.18
C PRO A 131 -8.13 -14.07 10.63
N ARG A 132 -9.14 -14.09 11.49
CA ARG A 132 -10.51 -13.66 11.21
C ARG A 132 -10.65 -12.18 11.50
N ALA A 133 -10.23 -11.34 10.56
CA ALA A 133 -10.17 -9.89 10.75
C ALA A 133 -11.07 -9.08 9.79
N ASP A 134 -11.84 -9.76 8.94
CA ASP A 134 -12.75 -9.11 7.98
C ASP A 134 -13.94 -8.46 8.70
N ALA A 135 -14.10 -7.15 8.54
CA ALA A 135 -15.21 -6.38 9.09
C ALA A 135 -16.49 -6.47 8.25
N GLY A 136 -16.41 -7.06 7.07
CA GLY A 136 -17.54 -7.15 6.15
C GLY A 136 -18.46 -8.34 6.42
N PRO A 137 -19.55 -8.48 5.67
CA PRO A 137 -20.46 -9.60 5.80
C PRO A 137 -19.78 -10.93 5.43
N ARG A 138 -20.15 -12.00 6.13
CA ARG A 138 -19.70 -13.35 5.78
C ARG A 138 -20.08 -13.71 4.34
N LEU A 139 -19.21 -14.49 3.72
CA LEU A 139 -19.53 -15.18 2.49
C LEU A 139 -20.28 -16.47 2.87
N SER A 140 -21.48 -16.66 2.36
CA SER A 140 -22.23 -17.89 2.61
C SER A 140 -21.58 -19.09 1.91
N ARG A 141 -21.87 -20.32 2.38
CA ARG A 141 -21.28 -21.55 1.80
C ARG A 141 -21.61 -21.75 0.33
N ASP A 142 -22.77 -21.28 -0.10
CA ASP A 142 -23.24 -21.37 -1.49
C ASP A 142 -22.60 -20.30 -2.40
N GLN A 143 -22.02 -19.23 -1.83
CA GLN A 143 -21.24 -18.24 -2.57
C GLN A 143 -19.79 -18.69 -2.84
N VAL A 144 -19.28 -19.72 -2.15
CA VAL A 144 -17.88 -20.13 -2.22
C VAL A 144 -17.77 -21.59 -2.66
N VAL A 145 -17.17 -21.80 -3.82
CA VAL A 145 -16.75 -23.14 -4.26
C VAL A 145 -15.37 -23.41 -3.67
N VAL A 146 -15.27 -24.33 -2.70
CA VAL A 146 -13.98 -24.70 -2.12
C VAL A 146 -13.17 -25.51 -3.13
N VAL A 147 -12.01 -25.00 -3.54
CA VAL A 147 -11.13 -25.62 -4.53
C VAL A 147 -9.83 -26.13 -3.93
N GLY A 148 -9.52 -25.81 -2.68
CA GLY A 148 -8.33 -26.26 -1.99
C GLY A 148 -8.28 -25.80 -0.54
N ALA A 149 -7.22 -26.17 0.13
CA ALA A 149 -6.90 -25.73 1.47
C ALA A 149 -5.40 -25.50 1.63
N SER A 150 -5.02 -24.61 2.54
CA SER A 150 -3.63 -24.37 2.94
C SER A 150 -3.55 -24.38 4.46
N ALA A 151 -2.62 -25.16 5.01
CA ALA A 151 -2.29 -25.11 6.42
C ALA A 151 -1.28 -24.00 6.75
N ASP A 152 -0.66 -23.41 5.74
CA ASP A 152 0.34 -22.37 5.91
C ASP A 152 -0.32 -21.07 6.38
N PRO A 153 0.27 -20.37 7.36
CA PRO A 153 -0.17 -19.04 7.74
C PRO A 153 0.13 -18.05 6.61
N PRO A 154 -0.44 -16.83 6.65
CA PRO A 154 -0.04 -15.76 5.75
C PRO A 154 1.47 -15.51 5.82
N LEU A 155 2.05 -15.04 4.71
CA LEU A 155 3.45 -14.65 4.67
C LEU A 155 3.72 -13.55 5.70
N THR A 156 4.97 -13.45 6.12
CA THR A 156 5.41 -12.41 7.07
C THR A 156 6.19 -11.32 6.36
N LEU A 157 6.02 -10.09 6.83
CA LEU A 157 6.91 -8.99 6.52
C LEU A 157 7.99 -8.95 7.61
N PRO A 158 9.28 -9.11 7.26
CA PRO A 158 10.36 -9.00 8.24
C PRO A 158 10.39 -7.61 8.88
N GLU A 159 10.56 -7.56 10.19
CA GLU A 159 10.83 -6.32 10.88
C GLU A 159 12.24 -5.82 10.51
N SER A 160 12.36 -4.53 10.26
CA SER A 160 13.63 -3.89 9.98
C SER A 160 14.02 -2.96 11.13
N VAL A 161 15.28 -3.00 11.53
CA VAL A 161 15.83 -2.02 12.48
C VAL A 161 15.97 -0.69 11.74
N PRO A 162 15.35 0.40 12.21
CA PRO A 162 15.49 1.71 11.59
C PRO A 162 16.93 2.20 11.67
N ARG A 163 17.40 2.82 10.59
CA ARG A 163 18.70 3.52 10.55
C ARG A 163 18.57 4.89 11.22
N GLU A 164 19.72 5.52 11.52
CA GLU A 164 19.76 6.81 12.21
C GLU A 164 18.96 7.90 11.48
N GLU A 165 19.11 8.01 10.16
CA GLU A 165 18.35 8.93 9.35
C GLU A 165 16.83 8.68 9.43
N GLN A 166 16.39 7.41 9.49
CA GLN A 166 14.98 7.06 9.61
C GLN A 166 14.40 7.38 10.98
N LEU A 167 15.22 7.28 12.03
CA LEU A 167 14.87 7.73 13.39
C LEU A 167 14.73 9.26 13.45
N ALA A 168 15.64 10.01 12.82
CA ALA A 168 15.56 11.47 12.75
C ALA A 168 14.28 11.92 12.00
N ILE A 169 13.96 11.29 10.87
CA ILE A 169 12.72 11.53 10.14
C ILE A 169 11.50 11.21 11.03
N ALA A 170 11.51 10.08 11.73
CA ALA A 170 10.42 9.67 12.61
C ALA A 170 10.18 10.68 13.73
N GLN A 171 11.23 11.23 14.35
CA GLN A 171 11.14 12.28 15.38
C GLN A 171 10.51 13.58 14.82
N ALA A 172 10.88 13.98 13.61
CA ALA A 172 10.27 15.14 12.95
C ALA A 172 8.79 14.87 12.61
N LEU A 173 8.43 13.66 12.18
CA LEU A 173 7.06 13.26 11.87
C LEU A 173 6.16 13.30 13.12
N VAL A 174 6.60 12.74 14.25
CA VAL A 174 5.78 12.72 15.47
C VAL A 174 5.46 14.12 15.99
N ALA A 175 6.33 15.12 15.74
CA ALA A 175 6.08 16.51 16.11
C ALA A 175 4.90 17.14 15.34
N LEU A 176 4.52 16.56 14.20
CA LEU A 176 3.41 17.01 13.38
C LEU A 176 2.07 16.37 13.77
N ILE A 177 2.07 15.30 14.58
CA ILE A 177 0.89 14.49 14.88
C ILE A 177 0.30 14.92 16.24
N PRO A 178 -0.89 15.56 16.27
CA PRO A 178 -1.53 15.92 17.51
C PRO A 178 -2.22 14.72 18.17
N GLU A 179 -2.52 14.87 19.48
CA GLU A 179 -3.32 13.90 20.21
C GLU A 179 -4.70 13.71 19.57
N GLY A 180 -5.13 12.46 19.45
CA GLY A 180 -6.42 12.09 18.88
C GLY A 180 -6.48 12.10 17.36
N ALA A 181 -5.36 12.41 16.67
CA ALA A 181 -5.29 12.41 15.22
C ALA A 181 -5.66 11.06 14.61
N THR A 182 -6.26 11.08 13.41
CA THR A 182 -6.39 9.90 12.54
C THR A 182 -5.19 9.88 11.60
N VAL A 183 -4.38 8.82 11.68
CA VAL A 183 -3.07 8.72 11.00
C VAL A 183 -3.08 7.55 10.03
N GLN A 184 -2.65 7.81 8.79
CA GLN A 184 -2.29 6.78 7.82
C GLN A 184 -0.77 6.62 7.78
N VAL A 185 -0.33 5.37 7.77
CA VAL A 185 1.08 4.99 7.63
C VAL A 185 1.21 3.79 6.70
N GLY A 186 2.33 3.69 5.97
CA GLY A 186 2.67 2.50 5.18
C GLY A 186 3.48 1.47 5.99
N PRO A 187 3.71 0.27 5.45
CA PRO A 187 4.67 -0.67 5.99
C PRO A 187 6.09 -0.25 5.60
N GLY A 188 6.92 0.08 6.55
CA GLY A 188 8.32 0.44 6.29
C GLY A 188 9.04 0.93 7.53
N PRO A 189 10.38 1.06 7.47
CA PRO A 189 11.18 1.39 8.65
C PRO A 189 10.90 2.79 9.22
N VAL A 190 10.60 3.77 8.37
CA VAL A 190 10.21 5.13 8.82
C VAL A 190 8.90 5.10 9.59
N ALA A 191 7.89 4.41 9.05
CA ALA A 191 6.60 4.27 9.73
C ALA A 191 6.70 3.48 11.03
N ALA A 192 7.51 2.41 11.04
CA ALA A 192 7.77 1.63 12.25
C ALA A 192 8.45 2.48 13.33
N ALA A 193 9.46 3.26 12.95
CA ALA A 193 10.14 4.19 13.85
C ALA A 193 9.17 5.27 14.37
N MET A 194 8.35 5.86 13.50
CA MET A 194 7.37 6.86 13.89
C MET A 194 6.36 6.32 14.90
N LEU A 195 5.78 5.13 14.65
CA LEU A 195 4.85 4.49 15.58
C LEU A 195 5.51 4.18 16.93
N GLY A 196 6.79 3.80 16.92
CA GLY A 196 7.60 3.61 18.14
C GLY A 196 7.82 4.89 18.94
N GLU A 197 8.02 6.03 18.27
CA GLU A 197 8.30 7.33 18.87
C GLU A 197 7.03 8.09 19.31
N LEU A 198 5.84 7.73 18.85
CA LEU A 198 4.58 8.38 19.26
C LEU A 198 4.42 8.36 20.80
N LYS A 199 4.04 9.52 21.35
CA LYS A 199 3.80 9.73 22.80
C LYS A 199 2.36 10.12 23.10
N VAL A 200 1.53 10.33 22.08
CA VAL A 200 0.13 10.74 22.18
C VAL A 200 -0.77 9.67 21.59
N PRO A 201 -2.00 9.50 22.13
CA PRO A 201 -2.97 8.59 21.56
C PRO A 201 -3.40 9.01 20.14
N VAL A 202 -3.52 8.04 19.22
CA VAL A 202 -3.94 8.25 17.83
C VAL A 202 -4.89 7.16 17.36
N ARG A 203 -5.65 7.44 16.30
CA ARG A 203 -6.38 6.45 15.50
C ARG A 203 -5.54 6.06 14.28
N ILE A 204 -5.65 4.82 13.86
CA ILE A 204 -4.99 4.34 12.64
C ILE A 204 -6.05 4.02 11.59
N ASP A 205 -5.92 4.65 10.42
CA ASP A 205 -6.76 4.41 9.25
C ASP A 205 -5.85 4.35 8.02
N THR A 206 -5.60 3.16 7.52
CA THR A 206 -4.53 2.92 6.55
C THR A 206 -4.87 1.85 5.52
N GLY A 207 -4.07 1.73 4.46
CA GLY A 207 -4.15 0.62 3.51
C GLY A 207 -3.56 -0.66 4.08
N MET A 208 -2.30 -0.59 4.53
CA MET A 208 -1.58 -1.73 5.10
C MET A 208 -1.26 -1.46 6.56
N LEU A 209 -1.81 -2.27 7.46
CA LEU A 209 -1.57 -2.18 8.90
C LEU A 209 -0.24 -2.84 9.26
N PRO A 210 0.78 -2.09 9.71
CA PRO A 210 2.08 -2.65 10.04
C PRO A 210 2.12 -3.25 11.45
N GLY A 211 3.04 -4.21 11.67
CA GLY A 211 3.23 -4.89 12.96
C GLY A 211 3.38 -3.99 14.19
N PRO A 212 4.14 -2.88 14.13
CA PRO A 212 4.32 -1.94 15.26
C PRO A 212 3.05 -1.29 15.81
N VAL A 213 1.91 -1.42 15.15
CA VAL A 213 0.61 -1.00 15.70
C VAL A 213 0.25 -1.80 16.96
N VAL A 214 0.71 -3.04 17.08
CA VAL A 214 0.51 -3.88 18.29
C VAL A 214 1.22 -3.24 19.49
N ASP A 215 2.46 -2.73 19.30
CA ASP A 215 3.19 -2.03 20.36
C ASP A 215 2.48 -0.72 20.76
N LEU A 216 1.91 -0.01 19.78
CA LEU A 216 1.12 1.20 20.04
C LEU A 216 -0.11 0.87 20.90
N ALA A 217 -0.79 -0.25 20.61
CA ALA A 217 -1.93 -0.74 21.40
C ALA A 217 -1.52 -1.14 22.82
N GLU A 218 -0.41 -1.87 22.99
CA GLU A 218 0.10 -2.29 24.30
C GLU A 218 0.53 -1.10 25.18
N ARG A 219 1.01 -0.03 24.56
CA ARG A 219 1.33 1.25 25.28
C ARG A 219 0.09 2.07 25.62
N GLY A 220 -1.12 1.64 25.22
CA GLY A 220 -2.36 2.37 25.44
C GLY A 220 -2.49 3.66 24.59
N LEU A 221 -1.77 3.74 23.48
CA LEU A 221 -1.75 4.90 22.58
C LEU A 221 -2.57 4.67 21.29
N LEU A 222 -3.23 3.54 21.15
CA LEU A 222 -4.15 3.27 20.04
C LEU A 222 -5.58 3.55 20.46
N ILE A 223 -6.27 4.44 19.75
CA ILE A 223 -7.68 4.78 19.98
C ILE A 223 -8.56 3.95 19.05
N GLY A 224 -9.35 3.04 19.64
CA GLY A 224 -10.27 2.18 18.90
C GLY A 224 -9.58 1.11 18.07
N ASP A 225 -10.35 0.40 17.27
CA ASP A 225 -9.80 -0.57 16.32
C ASP A 225 -9.30 0.15 15.06
N PRO A 226 -8.11 -0.22 14.54
CA PRO A 226 -7.64 0.30 13.27
C PRO A 226 -8.56 -0.05 12.10
N VAL A 227 -8.58 0.83 11.10
CA VAL A 227 -9.16 0.57 9.78
C VAL A 227 -8.04 0.26 8.80
N CYS A 228 -8.11 -0.88 8.12
CA CYS A 228 -7.12 -1.24 7.10
C CYS A 228 -7.73 -2.17 6.03
N THR A 229 -6.97 -2.49 4.99
CA THR A 229 -7.40 -3.46 3.98
C THR A 229 -6.43 -4.64 3.84
N TYR A 230 -5.21 -4.51 4.39
CA TYR A 230 -4.19 -5.56 4.50
C TYR A 230 -3.57 -5.56 5.89
N LEU A 231 -3.23 -6.74 6.40
CA LEU A 231 -2.32 -6.91 7.53
C LEU A 231 -0.90 -7.16 6.99
N ALA A 232 0.05 -6.31 7.35
CA ALA A 232 1.43 -6.34 6.84
C ALA A 232 2.43 -6.50 7.98
N GLY A 233 2.56 -7.71 8.50
CA GLY A 233 3.45 -7.97 9.65
C GLY A 233 3.82 -9.44 9.80
N GLY A 234 3.96 -9.87 11.03
CA GLY A 234 4.31 -11.23 11.42
C GLY A 234 3.25 -11.89 12.32
N PRO A 235 3.56 -13.05 12.90
CA PRO A 235 2.62 -13.82 13.73
C PRO A 235 1.96 -12.98 14.83
N ARG A 236 2.70 -12.13 15.52
CA ARG A 236 2.19 -11.26 16.58
C ARG A 236 1.06 -10.35 16.10
N LEU A 237 1.18 -9.76 14.90
CA LEU A 237 0.11 -8.95 14.31
C LEU A 237 -1.10 -9.83 13.96
N TYR A 238 -0.89 -11.01 13.38
CA TYR A 238 -1.97 -11.91 12.99
C TYR A 238 -2.74 -12.44 14.19
N GLU A 239 -2.04 -12.84 15.26
CA GLU A 239 -2.65 -13.26 16.54
C GLU A 239 -3.44 -12.12 17.19
N TRP A 240 -2.88 -10.91 17.21
CA TRP A 240 -3.55 -9.72 17.74
C TRP A 240 -4.79 -9.33 16.93
N ALA A 241 -4.76 -9.52 15.61
CA ALA A 241 -5.85 -9.17 14.71
C ALA A 241 -7.01 -10.19 14.71
N ASP A 242 -6.76 -11.45 15.12
CA ASP A 242 -7.78 -12.51 15.08
C ASP A 242 -9.00 -12.15 15.94
N GLY A 243 -10.17 -12.17 15.32
CA GLY A 243 -11.44 -11.80 15.94
C GLY A 243 -11.73 -10.29 16.03
N ARG A 244 -10.84 -9.43 15.50
CA ARG A 244 -11.06 -7.97 15.44
C ARG A 244 -11.55 -7.55 14.05
N PRO A 245 -12.57 -6.68 13.93
CA PRO A 245 -13.12 -6.24 12.64
C PRO A 245 -12.27 -5.12 12.01
N LEU A 246 -11.04 -5.43 11.59
CA LEU A 246 -10.05 -4.45 11.12
C LEU A 246 -10.06 -4.23 9.61
N LEU A 247 -10.40 -5.30 8.85
CA LEU A 247 -10.23 -5.31 7.40
C LEU A 247 -11.49 -4.86 6.68
N HIS A 248 -11.34 -3.80 5.93
CA HIS A 248 -12.39 -3.21 5.09
C HIS A 248 -11.98 -3.25 3.61
N PRO A 249 -12.94 -3.24 2.66
CA PRO A 249 -12.62 -3.16 1.23
C PRO A 249 -11.99 -1.82 0.87
N ILE A 250 -11.27 -1.78 -0.26
CA ILE A 250 -10.60 -0.54 -0.71
C ILE A 250 -11.57 0.60 -0.99
N GLU A 251 -12.81 0.30 -1.37
CA GLU A 251 -13.88 1.29 -1.54
C GLU A 251 -14.18 2.05 -0.24
N PHE A 252 -13.86 1.46 0.92
CA PHE A 252 -14.00 2.10 2.22
C PHE A 252 -12.68 2.73 2.66
N THR A 253 -11.57 1.96 2.65
CA THR A 253 -10.29 2.44 3.17
C THR A 253 -9.65 3.55 2.34
N HIS A 254 -10.00 3.64 1.04
CA HIS A 254 -9.49 4.66 0.12
C HIS A 254 -10.58 5.64 -0.34
N ASP A 255 -11.67 5.74 0.40
CA ASP A 255 -12.74 6.72 0.12
C ASP A 255 -12.28 8.13 0.50
N LEU A 256 -12.06 8.95 -0.53
CA LEU A 256 -11.61 10.32 -0.38
C LEU A 256 -12.58 11.17 0.46
N GLY A 257 -13.89 10.98 0.30
CA GLY A 257 -14.91 11.73 1.03
C GLY A 257 -14.88 11.37 2.53
N ARG A 258 -14.82 10.08 2.84
CA ARG A 258 -14.74 9.57 4.22
C ARG A 258 -13.46 10.05 4.91
N LEU A 259 -12.30 9.88 4.27
CA LEU A 259 -11.01 10.22 4.84
C LEU A 259 -10.84 11.72 5.07
N SER A 260 -11.42 12.57 4.21
CA SER A 260 -11.32 14.03 4.34
C SER A 260 -12.36 14.68 5.25
N ALA A 261 -13.29 13.90 5.82
CA ALA A 261 -14.37 14.43 6.67
C ALA A 261 -13.89 14.91 8.05
N GLU A 262 -12.79 14.35 8.56
CA GLU A 262 -12.15 14.67 9.83
C GLU A 262 -10.66 14.99 9.60
N PRO A 263 -9.95 15.63 10.56
CA PRO A 263 -8.51 15.86 10.45
C PRO A 263 -7.75 14.55 10.19
N PHE A 264 -7.13 14.44 9.02
CA PHE A 264 -6.47 13.24 8.54
C PHE A 264 -5.00 13.50 8.22
N PHE A 265 -4.11 12.71 8.80
CA PHE A 265 -2.66 12.83 8.65
C PHE A 265 -2.15 11.66 7.82
N ALA A 266 -1.87 11.89 6.54
CA ALA A 266 -1.30 10.89 5.66
C ALA A 266 0.22 10.99 5.68
N VAL A 267 0.91 9.95 6.16
CA VAL A 267 2.37 9.87 6.18
C VAL A 267 2.82 8.82 5.17
N ASN A 268 3.42 9.30 4.09
CA ASN A 268 3.90 8.48 2.98
C ASN A 268 5.39 8.70 2.75
N THR A 269 6.05 7.77 2.06
CA THR A 269 7.48 7.89 1.69
C THR A 269 7.62 8.07 0.19
N ALA A 270 8.71 8.71 -0.25
CA ALA A 270 9.04 8.93 -1.65
C ALA A 270 10.33 8.20 -2.06
N VAL A 271 10.44 7.90 -3.35
CA VAL A 271 11.69 7.51 -4.01
C VAL A 271 12.41 8.77 -4.49
N GLU A 272 11.66 9.70 -5.10
CA GLU A 272 12.12 10.98 -5.61
C GLU A 272 11.05 12.04 -5.39
N ILE A 273 11.50 13.28 -5.18
CA ILE A 273 10.67 14.50 -5.18
C ILE A 273 11.33 15.46 -6.18
N ASP A 274 10.55 16.10 -7.05
CA ASP A 274 11.08 17.13 -7.92
C ASP A 274 10.98 18.54 -7.31
N PHE A 275 11.58 19.52 -7.98
CA PHE A 275 11.60 20.90 -7.51
C PHE A 275 10.21 21.55 -7.42
N ASP A 276 9.18 21.00 -8.07
CA ASP A 276 7.79 21.45 -7.95
C ASP A 276 7.04 20.70 -6.83
N GLY A 277 7.72 19.79 -6.11
CA GLY A 277 7.16 18.99 -5.02
C GLY A 277 6.30 17.83 -5.52
N GLN A 278 6.44 17.41 -6.78
CA GLN A 278 5.81 16.20 -7.29
C GLN A 278 6.56 14.96 -6.81
N VAL A 279 5.86 13.88 -6.60
CA VAL A 279 6.39 12.68 -5.94
C VAL A 279 6.36 11.48 -6.88
N ASN A 280 7.47 10.73 -6.92
CA ASN A 280 7.58 9.41 -7.49
C ASN A 280 7.78 8.37 -6.38
N VAL A 281 6.89 7.37 -6.34
CA VAL A 281 6.98 6.22 -5.41
C VAL A 281 7.17 4.89 -6.14
N GLU A 282 7.18 4.90 -7.48
CA GLU A 282 7.13 3.69 -8.29
C GLU A 282 8.50 3.08 -8.57
N GLY A 283 9.56 3.86 -8.41
CA GLY A 283 10.91 3.34 -8.60
C GLY A 283 11.90 4.36 -9.14
N THR A 284 13.07 3.89 -9.53
CA THR A 284 14.11 4.67 -10.21
C THR A 284 13.98 4.54 -11.73
N ALA A 285 14.74 5.30 -12.50
CA ALA A 285 14.80 5.18 -13.96
C ALA A 285 15.05 3.71 -14.43
N ARG A 286 15.77 2.94 -13.64
CA ARG A 286 16.19 1.57 -13.99
C ARG A 286 15.33 0.46 -13.39
N THR A 287 14.65 0.70 -12.27
CA THR A 287 14.02 -0.37 -11.49
C THR A 287 12.61 0.02 -11.02
N VAL A 288 11.63 -0.80 -11.37
CA VAL A 288 10.28 -0.70 -10.77
C VAL A 288 10.35 -1.22 -9.33
N LEU A 289 9.98 -0.42 -8.37
CA LEU A 289 9.92 -0.78 -6.95
C LEU A 289 8.50 -1.15 -6.50
N GLY A 290 7.51 -0.50 -7.04
CA GLY A 290 6.11 -0.71 -6.71
C GLY A 290 5.18 -0.03 -7.70
N GLY A 291 3.94 0.18 -7.31
CA GLY A 291 2.96 0.99 -8.02
C GLY A 291 2.53 2.19 -7.17
N ILE A 292 1.62 2.99 -7.71
CA ILE A 292 1.05 4.16 -7.03
C ILE A 292 0.39 3.73 -5.70
N GLY A 293 -0.29 2.58 -5.70
CA GLY A 293 -1.02 2.09 -4.54
C GLY A 293 -2.09 3.08 -4.07
N GLY A 294 -2.18 3.25 -2.76
CA GLY A 294 -3.05 4.24 -2.10
C GLY A 294 -2.37 5.58 -1.83
N HIS A 295 -1.10 5.77 -2.20
CA HIS A 295 -0.35 6.97 -1.87
C HIS A 295 -1.08 8.26 -2.31
N ALA A 296 -1.49 8.32 -3.58
CA ALA A 296 -2.20 9.47 -4.12
C ALA A 296 -3.61 9.63 -3.52
N ASP A 297 -4.28 8.53 -3.14
CA ASP A 297 -5.61 8.59 -2.52
C ASP A 297 -5.53 9.23 -1.13
N TYR A 298 -4.59 8.78 -0.30
CA TYR A 298 -4.38 9.29 1.05
C TYR A 298 -3.84 10.73 1.05
N ALA A 299 -2.89 11.04 0.16
CA ALA A 299 -2.37 12.40 0.01
C ALA A 299 -3.50 13.39 -0.34
N ALA A 300 -4.30 13.07 -1.36
CA ALA A 300 -5.43 13.91 -1.77
C ALA A 300 -6.52 14.04 -0.68
N ALA A 301 -6.72 13.01 0.15
CA ALA A 301 -7.64 13.10 1.29
C ALA A 301 -7.10 14.02 2.38
N ALA A 302 -5.83 13.90 2.71
CA ALA A 302 -5.21 14.66 3.79
C ALA A 302 -5.13 16.17 3.49
N THR A 303 -4.73 16.55 2.27
CA THR A 303 -4.69 17.96 1.86
C THR A 303 -6.07 18.63 1.83
N ARG A 304 -7.14 17.84 1.69
CA ARG A 304 -8.53 18.33 1.66
C ARG A 304 -9.18 18.33 3.04
N SER A 305 -8.63 17.59 4.00
CA SER A 305 -9.18 17.54 5.36
C SER A 305 -8.78 18.78 6.15
N VAL A 306 -9.76 19.48 6.69
CA VAL A 306 -9.50 20.69 7.49
C VAL A 306 -8.78 20.28 8.78
N GLY A 307 -7.55 20.80 8.96
CA GLY A 307 -6.71 20.46 10.11
C GLY A 307 -5.87 19.18 9.93
N GLY A 308 -5.97 18.50 8.78
CA GLY A 308 -5.10 17.39 8.41
C GLY A 308 -3.84 17.83 7.66
N LEU A 309 -2.99 16.87 7.34
CA LEU A 309 -1.72 17.07 6.61
C LEU A 309 -1.39 15.89 5.71
N SER A 310 -1.03 16.19 4.46
CA SER A 310 -0.33 15.24 3.58
C SER A 310 1.17 15.41 3.75
N VAL A 311 1.80 14.44 4.37
CA VAL A 311 3.24 14.45 4.68
C VAL A 311 3.96 13.45 3.81
N VAL A 312 5.01 13.90 3.13
CA VAL A 312 5.93 13.05 2.37
C VAL A 312 7.28 13.02 3.06
N ALA A 313 7.73 11.85 3.45
CA ALA A 313 8.98 11.63 4.15
C ALA A 313 9.98 10.89 3.26
N THR A 314 11.21 11.39 3.17
CA THR A 314 12.31 10.73 2.47
C THR A 314 13.64 11.17 3.05
N ALA A 315 14.68 10.30 2.99
CA ALA A 315 16.03 10.76 3.25
C ALA A 315 16.48 11.69 2.13
N THR A 316 17.33 12.67 2.43
CA THR A 316 17.85 13.61 1.41
C THR A 316 18.71 12.93 0.35
N ALA A 317 19.30 11.77 0.67
CA ALA A 317 20.08 10.97 -0.27
C ALA A 317 19.78 9.48 -0.15
N HIS A 318 19.92 8.76 -1.26
CA HIS A 318 19.94 7.30 -1.30
C HIS A 318 21.12 6.81 -2.15
N ASN A 319 22.00 5.99 -1.54
CA ASN A 319 23.25 5.54 -2.16
C ASN A 319 24.12 6.70 -2.73
N GLY A 320 24.19 7.81 -2.01
CA GLY A 320 24.95 9.00 -2.42
C GLY A 320 24.33 9.86 -3.52
N LEU A 321 23.09 9.55 -3.93
CA LEU A 321 22.34 10.34 -4.91
C LEU A 321 21.22 11.09 -4.21
N SER A 322 21.05 12.38 -4.56
CA SER A 322 19.95 13.19 -4.07
C SER A 322 18.60 12.58 -4.42
N THR A 323 17.66 12.65 -3.49
CA THR A 323 16.25 12.28 -3.71
C THR A 323 15.40 13.47 -4.13
N LEU A 324 15.93 14.70 -4.03
CA LEU A 324 15.40 15.89 -4.70
C LEU A 324 16.03 15.98 -6.08
N VAL A 325 15.21 16.03 -7.12
CA VAL A 325 15.65 15.99 -8.52
C VAL A 325 15.02 17.13 -9.33
N PRO A 326 15.67 17.63 -10.41
CA PRO A 326 15.08 18.63 -11.28
C PRO A 326 13.79 18.16 -11.95
N ALA A 327 13.74 16.87 -12.33
CA ALA A 327 12.56 16.21 -12.90
C ALA A 327 12.53 14.75 -12.47
N LEU A 328 11.34 14.23 -12.19
CA LEU A 328 11.16 12.83 -11.80
C LEU A 328 11.65 11.86 -12.88
N SER A 329 12.30 10.78 -12.47
CA SER A 329 12.77 9.73 -13.38
C SER A 329 11.64 8.83 -13.90
N ARG A 330 10.42 8.93 -13.30
CA ARG A 330 9.20 8.23 -13.65
C ARG A 330 8.01 9.18 -13.65
N PRO A 331 6.86 8.76 -14.23
CA PRO A 331 5.63 9.54 -14.11
C PRO A 331 5.28 9.89 -12.67
N VAL A 332 4.60 11.00 -12.50
CA VAL A 332 4.13 11.50 -11.20
C VAL A 332 3.20 10.47 -10.56
N SER A 333 3.52 9.99 -9.36
CA SER A 333 2.63 9.15 -8.55
C SER A 333 1.70 9.99 -7.70
N THR A 334 2.21 11.10 -7.11
CA THR A 334 1.41 12.07 -6.36
C THR A 334 1.78 13.49 -6.82
N PRO A 335 0.80 14.27 -7.27
CA PRO A 335 1.06 15.62 -7.74
C PRO A 335 1.42 16.56 -6.60
N GLY A 336 2.24 17.58 -6.88
CA GLY A 336 2.73 18.51 -5.88
C GLY A 336 1.63 19.27 -5.11
N HIS A 337 0.44 19.43 -5.68
CA HIS A 337 -0.70 20.05 -4.98
C HIS A 337 -1.35 19.15 -3.92
N ASP A 338 -1.02 17.85 -3.89
CA ASP A 338 -1.43 16.91 -2.86
C ASP A 338 -0.30 16.66 -1.83
N VAL A 339 0.71 17.57 -1.76
CA VAL A 339 1.82 17.51 -0.78
C VAL A 339 1.82 18.80 0.04
N ASP A 340 1.56 18.67 1.34
CA ASP A 340 1.55 19.81 2.27
C ASP A 340 2.92 20.01 2.93
N VAL A 341 3.53 18.92 3.40
CA VAL A 341 4.78 18.96 4.19
C VAL A 341 5.73 17.90 3.68
N VAL A 342 6.99 18.28 3.53
CA VAL A 342 8.09 17.34 3.27
C VAL A 342 8.98 17.25 4.49
N VAL A 343 9.31 16.01 4.89
CA VAL A 343 10.15 15.71 6.06
C VAL A 343 11.36 14.90 5.62
N THR A 344 12.53 15.34 6.04
CA THR A 344 13.81 14.63 5.85
C THR A 344 14.54 14.48 7.19
N GLU A 345 15.66 13.80 7.22
CA GLU A 345 16.54 13.73 8.39
C GLU A 345 17.16 15.09 8.77
N THR A 346 17.15 16.06 7.83
CA THR A 346 17.68 17.42 8.05
C THR A 346 16.63 18.42 8.51
N GLY A 347 15.35 18.05 8.51
CA GLY A 347 14.25 18.90 8.97
C GLY A 347 12.96 18.76 8.18
N THR A 348 12.21 19.86 8.14
CA THR A 348 10.84 19.89 7.59
C THR A 348 10.68 21.14 6.72
N ALA A 349 9.99 21.01 5.59
CA ALA A 349 9.51 22.09 4.75
C ALA A 349 7.98 22.06 4.69
N ASP A 350 7.33 23.13 5.15
CA ASP A 350 5.89 23.36 5.01
C ASP A 350 5.64 24.07 3.68
N LEU A 351 4.97 23.40 2.75
CA LEU A 351 4.73 23.88 1.39
C LEU A 351 3.35 24.51 1.21
N ARG A 352 2.53 24.56 2.26
CA ARG A 352 1.17 25.09 2.17
C ARG A 352 1.18 26.60 1.90
N GLY A 353 0.33 27.02 0.97
CA GLY A 353 0.19 28.42 0.60
C GLY A 353 1.37 29.02 -0.18
N LEU A 354 2.44 28.27 -0.41
CA LEU A 354 3.60 28.71 -1.16
C LEU A 354 3.33 28.63 -2.67
N SER A 355 3.81 29.65 -3.39
CA SER A 355 3.91 29.64 -4.86
C SER A 355 4.95 28.62 -5.33
N ARG A 356 4.96 28.27 -6.62
CA ARG A 356 5.96 27.30 -7.15
C ARG A 356 7.41 27.72 -6.89
N PRO A 357 7.85 28.98 -7.11
CA PRO A 357 9.20 29.38 -6.76
C PRO A 357 9.50 29.20 -5.26
N GLU A 358 8.59 29.65 -4.39
CA GLU A 358 8.77 29.53 -2.93
C GLU A 358 8.84 28.05 -2.47
N ARG A 359 8.04 27.15 -3.09
CA ARG A 359 8.12 25.71 -2.82
C ARG A 359 9.49 25.15 -3.20
N ARG A 360 10.01 25.55 -4.36
CA ARG A 360 11.33 25.14 -4.83
C ARG A 360 12.43 25.59 -3.86
N ASP A 361 12.38 26.86 -3.47
CA ASP A 361 13.37 27.43 -2.54
C ASP A 361 13.33 26.68 -1.20
N ALA A 362 12.14 26.42 -0.65
CA ALA A 362 11.95 25.69 0.59
C ALA A 362 12.46 24.23 0.51
N LEU A 363 12.26 23.55 -0.63
CA LEU A 363 12.76 22.20 -0.85
C LEU A 363 14.29 22.20 -1.00
N ARG A 364 14.85 23.11 -1.79
CA ARG A 364 16.32 23.24 -1.95
C ARG A 364 16.99 23.54 -0.61
N GLU A 365 16.50 24.52 0.15
CA GLU A 365 17.01 24.85 1.48
C GLU A 365 17.01 23.64 2.41
N LEU A 366 15.95 22.80 2.37
CA LEU A 366 15.87 21.60 3.20
C LEU A 366 16.96 20.58 2.84
N TRP A 367 17.23 20.36 1.55
CA TRP A 367 18.26 19.42 1.08
C TRP A 367 19.68 19.96 1.23
N GLU A 368 19.91 21.27 1.07
CA GLU A 368 21.21 21.93 1.25
C GLU A 368 21.74 21.85 2.70
N ARG A 369 20.86 21.54 3.67
CA ARG A 369 21.29 21.24 5.05
C ARG A 369 22.07 19.94 5.16
N ASN A 370 22.02 19.05 4.16
CA ASN A 370 22.89 17.89 4.09
C ASN A 370 24.23 18.29 3.42
N PRO A 371 25.35 18.31 4.17
CA PRO A 371 26.65 18.78 3.65
C PRO A 371 27.28 17.85 2.59
N GLU A 372 26.72 16.65 2.42
CA GLU A 372 27.19 15.69 1.41
C GLU A 372 26.58 15.94 0.02
N LEU A 373 25.57 16.82 -0.04
CA LEU A 373 24.89 17.17 -1.29
C LEU A 373 25.31 18.55 -1.76
N SER A 374 25.51 18.69 -3.07
CA SER A 374 25.69 19.99 -3.75
C SER A 374 24.72 20.06 -4.92
N PHE A 375 24.05 21.19 -5.06
CA PHE A 375 23.21 21.51 -6.22
C PHE A 375 23.96 22.50 -7.08
N ASP A 376 24.19 22.18 -8.36
CA ASP A 376 24.82 23.10 -9.30
C ASP A 376 23.87 24.28 -9.60
N GLU A 377 24.45 25.51 -9.73
CA GLU A 377 23.68 26.69 -10.14
C GLU A 377 23.05 26.55 -11.54
N GLY A 378 23.44 25.53 -12.32
CA GLY A 378 22.92 25.21 -13.64
C GLY A 378 21.62 24.38 -13.67
N ASP A 379 21.09 23.94 -12.51
CA ASP A 379 19.79 23.29 -12.40
C ASP A 379 18.60 24.28 -12.48
N GLU A 380 18.84 25.49 -12.91
CA GLU A 380 17.81 26.45 -13.34
C GLU A 380 17.20 25.99 -14.68
N TYR A 381 15.90 25.98 -14.75
CA TYR A 381 15.08 25.61 -15.90
C TYR A 381 15.68 25.92 -17.28
N ALA A 382 15.77 24.89 -18.14
CA ALA A 382 15.59 25.08 -19.57
C ALA A 382 14.09 24.99 -19.90
#